data_29d7361e0545d9ebd262291b9f170a41
#
_entry.id   29d7361e0545d9ebd262291b9f170a41
#
_cell.length_a   1.000
_cell.length_b   1.000
_cell.length_c   1.000
_cell.angle_alpha   90.00
_cell.angle_beta   90.00
_cell.angle_gamma   90.00
#
_symmetry.space_group_name_H-M   'P 1'
#
loop_
_entity.id
_entity.type
_entity.pdbx_description
1 polymer ?
#
loop_
_entity_poly.entity_id
_entity_poly.type
_entity_poly.pdbx_seq_one_letter_code
_entity_poly.pdbx_strand_id
1 'polypeptide(L)'
;FNWYDDPYADDRNSAMSASFVADYEGLYSSLAFARALNAHTEVRGAGDGWTADLSGAGSLRAFLTGDVFGVGVVDLDASTRTGLGIDLTGGLGSGRFRDVTPLAQAIRIQNDLLDLGELLAPLTDGALLDLAQILGESGPTDSERLVGVSERLVATGLVLGNEIGIRGLLAIEEVLQSSDETRLCGSDVQARLGASAILHPKFALAATGILLARFAAVPDPVSQLNSSAEAKFRLARPEEMSLEAQVSYARRLPDGWTARASGRVSVDRMWTKSDATVFSYAASGSLTTKILGSVGLSLVGGAQYATGDEEITLSLAVHLEADLF
;
A
#
# COMPACT_ATOMS: atom_id res chain seq x y z
N PHE A 1 -20.53 2.26 10.61
CA PHE A 1 -21.65 2.01 11.54
C PHE A 1 -22.34 0.74 11.08
N ASN A 2 -22.16 -0.38 11.79
CA ASN A 2 -22.80 -1.65 11.46
C ASN A 2 -23.91 -1.94 12.46
N TRP A 3 -25.14 -2.07 11.99
CA TRP A 3 -26.28 -2.57 12.74
C TRP A 3 -26.48 -4.05 12.37
N TYR A 4 -26.41 -4.92 13.33
CA TYR A 4 -26.77 -6.34 13.18
C TYR A 4 -27.94 -6.64 14.10
N ASP A 5 -29.07 -7.01 13.54
CA ASP A 5 -30.24 -7.49 14.25
C ASP A 5 -30.40 -8.99 13.92
N ASP A 6 -30.15 -9.84 14.89
CA ASP A 6 -30.38 -11.28 14.74
C ASP A 6 -31.83 -11.60 15.18
N PRO A 7 -32.73 -11.85 14.24
CA PRO A 7 -34.15 -12.11 14.57
C PRO A 7 -34.40 -13.43 15.32
N TYR A 8 -33.37 -14.27 15.51
CA TYR A 8 -33.45 -15.56 16.17
C TYR A 8 -32.77 -15.59 17.55
N ALA A 9 -32.15 -14.48 17.98
CA ALA A 9 -31.61 -14.39 19.34
C ALA A 9 -32.74 -14.19 20.35
N ASP A 10 -32.93 -15.14 21.21
CA ASP A 10 -33.97 -15.14 22.27
C ASP A 10 -33.77 -14.06 23.35
N ASP A 11 -32.60 -13.42 23.38
CA ASP A 11 -32.30 -12.26 24.21
C ASP A 11 -32.15 -11.00 23.33
N ARG A 12 -33.05 -10.04 23.55
CA ARG A 12 -33.10 -8.72 22.90
C ARG A 12 -31.91 -7.81 23.25
N ASN A 13 -30.73 -8.30 23.18
CA ASN A 13 -29.52 -7.50 23.20
C ASN A 13 -29.15 -7.15 21.75
N SER A 14 -29.77 -6.08 21.23
CA SER A 14 -29.29 -5.41 20.05
C SER A 14 -27.84 -4.96 20.31
N ALA A 15 -26.87 -5.75 19.90
CA ALA A 15 -25.47 -5.40 20.03
C ALA A 15 -25.17 -4.30 19.00
N MET A 16 -25.24 -3.04 19.43
CA MET A 16 -24.78 -1.94 18.63
C MET A 16 -23.25 -1.99 18.61
N SER A 17 -22.66 -2.27 17.45
CA SER A 17 -21.22 -2.14 17.25
C SER A 17 -20.94 -0.88 16.43
N ALA A 18 -20.00 -0.08 16.87
CA ALA A 18 -19.46 1.04 16.12
C ALA A 18 -17.97 0.84 15.93
N SER A 19 -17.46 1.01 14.71
CA SER A 19 -16.03 1.02 14.44
C SER A 19 -15.65 2.33 13.77
N PHE A 20 -14.52 2.87 14.18
CA PHE A 20 -13.86 4.00 13.53
C PHE A 20 -12.46 3.55 13.16
N VAL A 21 -12.10 3.72 11.90
CA VAL A 21 -10.76 3.42 11.38
C VAL A 21 -10.21 4.66 10.75
N ALA A 22 -8.98 5.02 11.07
CA ALA A 22 -8.25 6.10 10.43
C ALA A 22 -6.85 5.60 10.05
N ASP A 23 -6.50 5.76 8.80
CA ASP A 23 -5.21 5.39 8.25
C ASP A 23 -4.49 6.63 7.73
N TYR A 24 -3.21 6.69 8.00
CA TYR A 24 -2.31 7.71 7.44
C TYR A 24 -1.06 7.03 6.88
N GLU A 25 -0.73 7.33 5.64
CA GLU A 25 0.51 6.91 5.00
C GLU A 25 1.22 8.11 4.39
N GLY A 26 2.48 8.30 4.73
CA GLY A 26 3.33 9.34 4.18
C GLY A 26 4.66 8.78 3.72
N LEU A 27 4.98 8.95 2.45
CA LEU A 27 6.25 8.55 1.86
C LEU A 27 6.97 9.77 1.27
N TYR A 28 8.24 9.90 1.61
CA TYR A 28 9.14 10.86 0.98
C TYR A 28 10.44 10.18 0.60
N SER A 29 10.91 10.39 -0.62
CA SER A 29 12.18 9.83 -1.08
C SER A 29 12.96 10.87 -1.87
N SER A 30 14.26 10.98 -1.58
CA SER A 30 15.22 11.79 -2.30
C SER A 30 16.48 10.96 -2.63
N LEU A 31 17.45 11.56 -3.28
CA LEU A 31 18.73 10.89 -3.56
C LEU A 31 19.53 10.56 -2.28
N ALA A 32 19.40 11.37 -1.25
CA ALA A 32 20.17 11.25 -0.01
C ALA A 32 19.44 10.48 1.08
N PHE A 33 18.13 10.63 1.19
CA PHE A 33 17.35 9.97 2.24
C PHE A 33 15.92 9.67 1.80
N ALA A 34 15.31 8.70 2.48
CA ALA A 34 13.89 8.41 2.36
C ALA A 34 13.28 8.25 3.74
N ARG A 35 12.03 8.66 3.90
CA ARG A 35 11.25 8.47 5.12
C ARG A 35 9.88 7.90 4.77
N ALA A 36 9.38 7.03 5.62
CA ALA A 36 7.99 6.59 5.57
C ALA A 36 7.38 6.74 6.97
N LEU A 37 6.14 7.14 7.02
CA LEU A 37 5.35 7.23 8.24
C LEU A 37 3.99 6.59 7.97
N ASN A 38 3.61 5.61 8.76
CA ASN A 38 2.32 4.98 8.74
C ASN A 38 1.70 5.10 10.12
N ALA A 39 0.41 5.40 10.17
CA ALA A 39 -0.37 5.37 11.40
C ALA A 39 -1.72 4.75 11.12
N HIS A 40 -2.15 3.87 11.99
CA HIS A 40 -3.46 3.21 11.95
C HIS A 40 -4.11 3.32 13.31
N THR A 41 -5.37 3.72 13.32
CA THR A 41 -6.18 3.79 14.55
C THR A 41 -7.48 3.08 14.32
N GLU A 42 -7.80 2.14 15.18
CA GLU A 42 -9.07 1.45 15.16
C GLU A 42 -9.72 1.52 16.54
N VAL A 43 -10.99 1.95 16.58
CA VAL A 43 -11.80 1.96 17.79
C VAL A 43 -13.06 1.16 17.52
N ARG A 44 -13.29 0.13 18.31
CA ARG A 44 -14.49 -0.71 18.25
C ARG A 44 -15.25 -0.65 19.56
N GLY A 45 -16.55 -0.42 19.46
CA GLY A 45 -17.49 -0.51 20.58
C GLY A 45 -18.46 -1.65 20.38
N ALA A 46 -18.63 -2.51 21.37
CA ALA A 46 -19.67 -3.54 21.42
C ALA A 46 -20.33 -3.48 22.79
N GLY A 47 -21.60 -3.91 22.89
CA GLY A 47 -22.53 -3.72 24.02
C GLY A 47 -22.01 -3.73 25.46
N ASP A 48 -20.87 -4.32 25.72
CA ASP A 48 -20.25 -4.48 27.04
C ASP A 48 -18.83 -3.84 27.16
N GLY A 49 -18.35 -3.16 26.13
CA GLY A 49 -17.06 -2.48 26.24
C GLY A 49 -16.55 -1.82 24.96
N TRP A 50 -15.58 -0.92 25.15
CA TRP A 50 -14.83 -0.29 24.07
C TRP A 50 -13.44 -0.90 23.98
N THR A 51 -12.99 -1.20 22.77
CA THR A 51 -11.60 -1.51 22.48
C THR A 51 -11.04 -0.46 21.55
N ALA A 52 -9.84 0.01 21.86
CA ALA A 52 -9.12 0.94 21.01
C ALA A 52 -7.74 0.33 20.71
N ASP A 53 -7.41 0.29 19.45
CA ASP A 53 -6.12 -0.15 18.93
C ASP A 53 -5.51 1.00 18.14
N LEU A 54 -4.29 1.37 18.50
CA LEU A 54 -3.49 2.39 17.83
C LEU A 54 -2.17 1.75 17.43
N SER A 55 -1.82 1.80 16.17
CA SER A 55 -0.49 1.43 15.71
C SER A 55 0.12 2.55 14.86
N GLY A 56 1.44 2.69 14.94
CA GLY A 56 2.18 3.66 14.17
C GLY A 56 3.58 3.16 13.89
N ALA A 57 4.03 3.33 12.65
CA ALA A 57 5.36 2.97 12.22
C ALA A 57 6.04 4.14 11.52
N GLY A 58 7.27 4.46 11.95
CA GLY A 58 8.10 5.46 11.32
C GLY A 58 9.43 4.85 10.87
N SER A 59 9.83 5.09 9.64
CA SER A 59 11.13 4.66 9.14
C SER A 59 11.90 5.81 8.50
N LEU A 60 13.22 5.82 8.75
CA LEU A 60 14.16 6.75 8.12
C LEU A 60 15.28 5.93 7.47
N ARG A 61 15.62 6.26 6.23
CA ARG A 61 16.74 5.70 5.50
C ARG A 61 17.68 6.82 5.09
N ALA A 62 18.96 6.62 5.32
CA ALA A 62 20.02 7.51 4.84
C ALA A 62 20.88 6.73 3.85
N PHE A 63 20.93 7.15 2.59
CA PHE A 63 21.75 6.52 1.56
C PHE A 63 23.21 6.91 1.76
N LEU A 64 24.07 5.90 1.91
CA LEU A 64 25.49 6.06 2.20
C LEU A 64 26.31 6.10 0.89
N THR A 65 26.10 5.10 0.04
CA THR A 65 26.81 4.95 -1.23
C THR A 65 25.92 4.20 -2.22
N GLY A 66 25.62 4.77 -3.38
CA GLY A 66 24.74 4.15 -4.37
C GLY A 66 23.39 3.76 -3.77
N ASP A 67 23.09 2.47 -3.75
CA ASP A 67 21.85 1.93 -3.21
C ASP A 67 22.00 1.35 -1.80
N VAL A 68 23.17 1.48 -1.17
CA VAL A 68 23.40 1.06 0.23
C VAL A 68 22.92 2.16 1.17
N PHE A 69 22.17 1.80 2.21
CA PHE A 69 21.61 2.74 3.16
C PHE A 69 21.65 2.23 4.60
N GLY A 70 21.72 3.17 5.54
CA GLY A 70 21.37 2.93 6.93
C GLY A 70 19.87 3.12 7.14
N VAL A 71 19.27 2.32 8.00
CA VAL A 71 17.83 2.37 8.30
C VAL A 71 17.61 2.41 9.81
N GLY A 72 16.67 3.27 10.25
CA GLY A 72 16.08 3.28 11.59
C GLY A 72 14.58 3.15 11.50
N VAL A 73 13.98 2.33 12.35
CA VAL A 73 12.53 2.11 12.40
C VAL A 73 12.05 2.17 13.84
N VAL A 74 10.93 2.82 14.02
CA VAL A 74 10.18 2.91 15.29
C VAL A 74 8.79 2.41 15.01
N ASP A 75 8.36 1.38 15.74
CA ASP A 75 6.99 0.88 15.70
C ASP A 75 6.38 1.08 17.09
N LEU A 76 5.15 1.57 17.12
CA LEU A 76 4.35 1.82 18.32
C LEU A 76 3.04 1.09 18.19
N ASP A 77 2.72 0.27 19.18
CA ASP A 77 1.45 -0.42 19.27
C ASP A 77 0.83 -0.15 20.66
N ALA A 78 -0.38 0.37 20.66
CA ALA A 78 -1.15 0.58 21.87
C ALA A 78 -2.53 -0.04 21.73
N SER A 79 -2.89 -0.91 22.65
CA SER A 79 -4.19 -1.57 22.66
C SER A 79 -4.73 -1.61 24.09
N THR A 80 -6.03 -1.39 24.22
CA THR A 80 -6.72 -1.56 25.52
C THR A 80 -6.67 -2.98 26.02
N ARG A 81 -6.37 -3.97 25.15
CA ARG A 81 -6.27 -5.39 25.50
C ARG A 81 -4.85 -5.84 25.81
N THR A 82 -3.90 -5.42 24.99
CA THR A 82 -2.50 -5.90 25.03
C THR A 82 -1.55 -4.91 25.68
N GLY A 83 -1.98 -3.65 25.88
CA GLY A 83 -1.17 -2.61 26.47
C GLY A 83 -0.37 -1.80 25.45
N LEU A 84 0.76 -1.23 25.89
CA LEU A 84 1.64 -0.39 25.05
C LEU A 84 2.92 -1.14 24.72
N GLY A 85 3.19 -1.29 23.43
CA GLY A 85 4.40 -1.85 22.86
C GLY A 85 5.21 -0.78 22.10
N ILE A 86 6.52 -0.89 22.16
CA ILE A 86 7.46 -0.05 21.38
C ILE A 86 8.55 -0.94 20.83
N ASP A 87 8.74 -0.91 19.50
CA ASP A 87 9.85 -1.56 18.81
C ASP A 87 10.78 -0.49 18.22
N LEU A 88 12.05 -0.59 18.56
CA LEU A 88 13.11 0.26 18.01
C LEU A 88 14.12 -0.61 17.30
N THR A 89 14.29 -0.41 16.00
CA THR A 89 15.25 -1.20 15.22
C THR A 89 16.11 -0.29 14.34
N GLY A 90 17.36 -0.70 14.15
CA GLY A 90 18.31 -0.03 13.26
C GLY A 90 19.14 -1.05 12.50
N GLY A 91 19.63 -0.68 11.33
CA GLY A 91 20.37 -1.61 10.51
C GLY A 91 20.89 -1.04 9.21
N LEU A 92 21.25 -1.95 8.33
CA LEU A 92 21.74 -1.64 7.00
C LEU A 92 20.86 -2.33 5.96
N GLY A 93 20.80 -1.73 4.78
CA GLY A 93 20.12 -2.31 3.64
C GLY A 93 20.77 -1.93 2.32
N SER A 94 20.32 -2.60 1.27
CA SER A 94 20.71 -2.31 -0.10
C SER A 94 19.50 -2.39 -1.01
N GLY A 95 19.44 -1.48 -1.97
CA GLY A 95 18.35 -1.36 -2.93
C GLY A 95 17.60 -0.04 -2.82
N ARG A 96 16.76 0.23 -3.79
CA ARG A 96 15.98 1.48 -3.84
C ARG A 96 14.66 1.26 -4.56
N PHE A 97 13.62 1.84 -4.00
CA PHE A 97 12.37 2.04 -4.74
C PHE A 97 12.39 3.41 -5.42
N ARG A 98 11.86 3.44 -6.62
CA ARG A 98 11.67 4.66 -7.40
C ARG A 98 10.19 4.81 -7.68
N ASP A 99 9.69 6.02 -7.50
CA ASP A 99 8.35 6.39 -7.97
C ASP A 99 8.42 6.54 -9.50
N VAL A 100 7.66 5.69 -10.17
CA VAL A 100 7.54 5.69 -11.63
C VAL A 100 6.11 6.06 -12.07
N THR A 101 5.30 6.60 -11.16
CA THR A 101 3.93 7.06 -11.46
C THR A 101 3.91 8.05 -12.63
N PRO A 102 4.77 9.09 -12.67
CA PRO A 102 4.76 10.04 -13.78
C PRO A 102 5.11 9.38 -15.13
N LEU A 103 6.02 8.40 -15.12
CA LEU A 103 6.36 7.68 -16.36
C LEU A 103 5.21 6.78 -16.82
N ALA A 104 4.53 6.11 -15.91
CA ALA A 104 3.35 5.31 -16.22
C ALA A 104 2.21 6.18 -16.78
N GLN A 105 2.02 7.38 -16.24
CA GLN A 105 1.06 8.36 -16.75
C GLN A 105 1.46 8.83 -18.17
N ALA A 106 2.74 9.14 -18.42
CA ALA A 106 3.23 9.53 -19.74
C ALA A 106 2.99 8.44 -20.80
N ILE A 107 3.21 7.17 -20.44
CA ILE A 107 2.95 6.04 -21.34
C ILE A 107 1.44 5.87 -21.59
N ARG A 108 0.59 6.08 -20.58
CA ARG A 108 -0.88 6.05 -20.74
C ARG A 108 -1.33 7.14 -21.69
N ILE A 109 -0.90 8.39 -21.49
CA ILE A 109 -1.20 9.52 -22.39
C ILE A 109 -0.78 9.17 -23.82
N GLN A 110 0.42 8.62 -24.03
CA GLN A 110 0.84 8.17 -25.34
C GLN A 110 -0.12 7.15 -25.95
N ASN A 111 -0.48 6.11 -25.21
CA ASN A 111 -1.35 5.04 -25.70
C ASN A 111 -2.74 5.58 -26.06
N ASP A 112 -3.33 6.40 -25.18
CA ASP A 112 -4.64 7.00 -25.43
C ASP A 112 -4.64 7.90 -26.67
N LEU A 113 -3.57 8.69 -26.87
CA LEU A 113 -3.44 9.55 -28.07
C LEU A 113 -3.16 8.74 -29.35
N LEU A 114 -2.45 7.61 -29.26
CA LEU A 114 -2.29 6.69 -30.40
C LEU A 114 -3.62 6.03 -30.78
N ASP A 115 -4.40 5.59 -29.81
CA ASP A 115 -5.71 4.98 -30.03
C ASP A 115 -6.71 5.98 -30.60
N LEU A 116 -6.61 7.25 -30.22
CA LEU A 116 -7.40 8.34 -30.81
C LEU A 116 -6.91 8.77 -32.21
N GLY A 117 -5.73 8.29 -32.64
CA GLY A 117 -5.12 8.69 -33.92
C GLY A 117 -4.57 10.12 -33.92
N GLU A 118 -4.35 10.72 -32.76
CA GLU A 118 -3.77 12.05 -32.60
C GLU A 118 -2.22 12.04 -32.61
N LEU A 119 -1.60 10.90 -32.29
CA LEU A 119 -0.18 10.65 -32.47
C LEU A 119 0.06 9.78 -33.71
N LEU A 120 1.05 10.14 -34.52
CA LEU A 120 1.43 9.43 -35.74
C LEU A 120 2.29 8.19 -35.46
N ALA A 121 3.03 8.19 -34.37
CA ALA A 121 3.88 7.10 -33.96
C ALA A 121 4.17 7.17 -32.44
N PRO A 122 4.61 6.06 -31.82
CA PRO A 122 5.06 6.06 -30.43
C PRO A 122 6.18 7.07 -30.19
N LEU A 123 6.16 7.68 -29.01
CA LEU A 123 7.19 8.61 -28.56
C LEU A 123 8.51 7.87 -28.30
N THR A 124 9.62 8.57 -28.42
CA THR A 124 10.91 8.04 -28.00
C THR A 124 11.01 8.00 -26.48
N ASP A 125 11.91 7.14 -25.96
CA ASP A 125 12.15 7.04 -24.49
C ASP A 125 12.50 8.40 -23.89
N GLY A 126 13.27 9.23 -24.60
CA GLY A 126 13.63 10.59 -24.17
C GLY A 126 12.40 11.49 -24.05
N ALA A 127 11.49 11.45 -25.02
CA ALA A 127 10.25 12.23 -24.98
C ALA A 127 9.31 11.78 -23.85
N LEU A 128 9.24 10.46 -23.58
CA LEU A 128 8.49 9.93 -22.45
C LEU A 128 9.06 10.37 -21.11
N LEU A 129 10.38 10.39 -20.97
CA LEU A 129 11.05 10.88 -19.76
C LEU A 129 10.83 12.38 -19.54
N ASP A 130 10.86 13.18 -20.61
CA ASP A 130 10.56 14.61 -20.53
C ASP A 130 9.11 14.87 -20.10
N LEU A 131 8.15 14.10 -20.64
CA LEU A 131 6.76 14.16 -20.19
C LEU A 131 6.62 13.73 -18.72
N ALA A 132 7.28 12.64 -18.34
CA ALA A 132 7.28 12.17 -16.95
C ALA A 132 7.85 13.22 -15.98
N GLN A 133 8.85 13.99 -16.41
CA GLN A 133 9.38 15.09 -15.60
C GLN A 133 8.32 16.17 -15.36
N ILE A 134 7.60 16.61 -16.39
CA ILE A 134 6.51 17.60 -16.26
C ILE A 134 5.41 17.07 -15.33
N LEU A 135 5.03 15.80 -15.50
CA LEU A 135 4.00 15.16 -14.69
C LEU A 135 4.39 15.01 -13.21
N GLY A 136 5.70 14.79 -12.96
CA GLY A 136 6.24 14.59 -11.59
C GLY A 136 6.61 15.90 -10.87
N GLU A 137 6.54 17.06 -11.49
CA GLU A 137 6.85 18.34 -10.86
C GLU A 137 5.85 18.66 -9.75
N SER A 138 6.37 19.03 -8.57
CA SER A 138 5.56 19.46 -7.43
C SER A 138 5.24 20.95 -7.55
N GLY A 139 3.97 21.32 -7.44
CA GLY A 139 3.53 22.72 -7.39
C GLY A 139 2.64 23.17 -8.56
N PRO A 140 2.85 22.76 -9.83
CA PRO A 140 1.94 23.10 -10.92
C PRO A 140 0.53 22.52 -10.68
N THR A 141 -0.47 23.30 -11.07
CA THR A 141 -1.87 22.84 -11.12
C THR A 141 -2.06 21.85 -12.28
N ASP A 142 -3.14 21.07 -12.25
CA ASP A 142 -3.45 20.14 -13.34
C ASP A 142 -3.63 20.87 -14.68
N SER A 143 -4.15 22.08 -14.67
CA SER A 143 -4.26 22.92 -15.87
C SER A 143 -2.87 23.33 -16.42
N GLU A 144 -1.94 23.68 -15.55
CA GLU A 144 -0.56 24.02 -15.97
C GLU A 144 0.18 22.78 -16.50
N ARG A 145 -0.04 21.61 -15.86
CA ARG A 145 0.48 20.32 -16.36
C ARG A 145 -0.11 19.96 -17.71
N LEU A 146 -1.43 20.14 -17.90
CA LEU A 146 -2.09 19.90 -19.19
C LEU A 146 -1.46 20.73 -20.32
N VAL A 147 -1.23 22.01 -20.07
CA VAL A 147 -0.58 22.91 -21.02
C VAL A 147 0.85 22.44 -21.30
N GLY A 148 1.65 22.18 -20.26
CA GLY A 148 3.04 21.75 -20.41
C GLY A 148 3.18 20.42 -21.18
N VAL A 149 2.31 19.44 -20.87
CA VAL A 149 2.25 18.16 -21.59
C VAL A 149 1.88 18.36 -23.06
N SER A 150 0.86 19.20 -23.34
CA SER A 150 0.40 19.49 -24.69
C SER A 150 1.50 20.16 -25.55
N GLU A 151 2.14 21.17 -25.01
CA GLU A 151 3.25 21.86 -25.67
C GLU A 151 4.41 20.91 -25.96
N ARG A 152 4.75 20.04 -24.98
CA ARG A 152 5.83 19.08 -25.16
C ARG A 152 5.51 18.03 -26.22
N LEU A 153 4.28 17.53 -26.25
CA LEU A 153 3.81 16.61 -27.29
C LEU A 153 3.90 17.23 -28.69
N VAL A 154 3.38 18.44 -28.85
CA VAL A 154 3.47 19.18 -30.13
C VAL A 154 4.92 19.37 -30.55
N ALA A 155 5.80 19.70 -29.62
CA ALA A 155 7.22 19.90 -29.91
C ALA A 155 7.93 18.62 -30.40
N THR A 156 7.37 17.43 -30.22
CA THR A 156 7.91 16.17 -30.79
C THR A 156 7.74 16.11 -32.31
N GLY A 157 6.83 16.89 -32.89
CA GLY A 157 6.46 16.82 -34.30
C GLY A 157 5.66 15.58 -34.70
N LEU A 158 5.24 14.78 -33.74
CA LEU A 158 4.48 13.54 -33.98
C LEU A 158 2.96 13.73 -33.82
N VAL A 159 2.50 14.90 -33.41
CA VAL A 159 1.07 15.22 -33.25
C VAL A 159 0.49 15.56 -34.65
N LEU A 160 -0.63 14.91 -34.97
CA LEU A 160 -1.36 15.13 -36.20
C LEU A 160 -1.85 16.59 -36.29
N GLY A 161 -1.46 17.32 -37.34
CA GLY A 161 -1.90 18.71 -37.54
C GLY A 161 -1.23 19.74 -36.61
N ASN A 162 -0.20 19.37 -35.85
CA ASN A 162 0.53 20.22 -34.89
C ASN A 162 -0.34 20.82 -33.78
N GLU A 163 -1.52 20.29 -33.54
CA GLU A 163 -2.42 20.65 -32.44
C GLU A 163 -3.08 19.39 -31.88
N ILE A 164 -3.20 19.30 -30.54
CA ILE A 164 -3.94 18.22 -29.90
C ILE A 164 -5.42 18.57 -29.95
N GLY A 165 -6.24 17.67 -30.50
CA GLY A 165 -7.66 17.84 -30.57
C GLY A 165 -8.34 17.80 -29.19
N ILE A 166 -9.62 18.21 -29.12
CA ILE A 166 -10.39 18.22 -27.88
C ILE A 166 -10.42 16.85 -27.20
N ARG A 167 -10.52 15.77 -27.98
CA ARG A 167 -10.52 14.39 -27.45
C ARG A 167 -9.19 14.03 -26.80
N GLY A 168 -8.08 14.43 -27.40
CA GLY A 168 -6.76 14.22 -26.84
C GLY A 168 -6.53 15.03 -25.57
N LEU A 169 -6.99 16.29 -25.51
CA LEU A 169 -6.93 17.10 -24.30
C LEU A 169 -7.75 16.47 -23.16
N LEU A 170 -8.95 15.97 -23.44
CA LEU A 170 -9.77 15.27 -22.43
C LEU A 170 -9.11 13.96 -21.95
N ALA A 171 -8.47 13.21 -22.85
CA ALA A 171 -7.73 12.01 -22.46
C ALA A 171 -6.53 12.34 -21.56
N ILE A 172 -5.78 13.40 -21.86
CA ILE A 172 -4.69 13.86 -20.98
C ILE A 172 -5.25 14.28 -19.62
N GLU A 173 -6.34 15.07 -19.59
CA GLU A 173 -6.98 15.54 -18.38
C GLU A 173 -7.47 14.35 -17.52
N GLU A 174 -8.07 13.33 -18.15
CA GLU A 174 -8.48 12.12 -17.45
C GLU A 174 -7.31 11.42 -16.75
N VAL A 175 -6.15 11.35 -17.40
CA VAL A 175 -4.94 10.79 -16.79
C VAL A 175 -4.46 11.65 -15.62
N LEU A 176 -4.48 12.99 -15.73
CA LEU A 176 -4.06 13.92 -14.69
C LEU A 176 -5.00 13.87 -13.46
N GLN A 177 -6.30 13.80 -13.70
CA GLN A 177 -7.32 13.74 -12.64
C GLN A 177 -7.45 12.35 -12.02
N SER A 178 -6.94 11.31 -12.71
CA SER A 178 -6.95 9.98 -12.12
C SER A 178 -6.07 10.00 -10.89
N SER A 179 -6.67 9.80 -9.70
CA SER A 179 -5.92 9.53 -8.47
C SER A 179 -5.20 8.19 -8.62
N ASP A 180 -4.14 8.18 -9.42
CA ASP A 180 -3.34 6.99 -9.60
C ASP A 180 -2.60 6.69 -8.30
N GLU A 181 -2.73 5.45 -7.83
CA GLU A 181 -1.89 4.94 -6.75
C GLU A 181 -0.41 5.11 -7.13
N THR A 182 0.40 5.49 -6.17
CA THR A 182 1.84 5.58 -6.35
C THR A 182 2.39 4.26 -6.90
N ARG A 183 3.03 4.33 -8.06
CA ARG A 183 3.64 3.18 -8.71
C ARG A 183 5.11 3.13 -8.39
N LEU A 184 5.49 2.06 -7.72
CA LEU A 184 6.88 1.86 -7.29
C LEU A 184 7.55 0.80 -8.16
N CYS A 185 8.81 1.01 -8.48
CA CYS A 185 9.65 0.01 -9.13
C CYS A 185 10.99 -0.10 -8.40
N GLY A 186 11.42 -1.33 -8.14
CA GLY A 186 12.70 -1.60 -7.48
C GLY A 186 12.63 -2.71 -6.46
N SER A 187 13.70 -2.85 -5.70
CA SER A 187 13.80 -3.82 -4.62
C SER A 187 14.68 -3.30 -3.51
N ASP A 188 14.47 -3.77 -2.30
CA ASP A 188 15.41 -3.59 -1.20
C ASP A 188 15.50 -4.84 -0.32
N VAL A 189 16.67 -4.99 0.31
CA VAL A 189 16.93 -5.99 1.34
C VAL A 189 17.52 -5.28 2.55
N GLN A 190 17.04 -5.60 3.74
CA GLN A 190 17.46 -4.98 4.99
C GLN A 190 17.76 -6.04 6.05
N ALA A 191 18.78 -5.77 6.84
CA ALA A 191 19.06 -6.49 8.09
C ALA A 191 19.04 -5.47 9.23
N ARG A 192 18.15 -5.66 10.20
CA ARG A 192 17.93 -4.75 11.33
C ARG A 192 18.09 -5.50 12.64
N LEU A 193 18.63 -4.82 13.64
CA LEU A 193 18.71 -5.27 15.03
C LEU A 193 18.07 -4.23 15.91
N GLY A 194 17.47 -4.62 17.02
CA GLY A 194 16.83 -3.69 17.91
C GLY A 194 16.26 -4.31 19.17
N ALA A 195 15.36 -3.57 19.78
CA ALA A 195 14.71 -3.95 21.02
C ALA A 195 13.21 -3.71 20.93
N SER A 196 12.47 -4.68 21.42
CA SER A 196 11.03 -4.67 21.63
C SER A 196 10.75 -4.49 23.11
N ALA A 197 9.97 -3.50 23.47
CA ALA A 197 9.57 -3.26 24.85
C ALA A 197 8.03 -3.30 24.96
N ILE A 198 7.50 -4.10 25.86
CA ILE A 198 6.10 -4.05 26.29
C ILE A 198 6.09 -3.29 27.61
N LEU A 199 5.38 -2.16 27.68
CA LEU A 199 5.37 -1.28 28.84
C LEU A 199 4.21 -1.57 29.79
N HIS A 200 3.12 -2.16 29.30
CA HIS A 200 1.92 -2.48 30.05
C HIS A 200 1.26 -3.76 29.48
N PRO A 201 0.65 -4.66 30.29
CA PRO A 201 0.48 -4.61 31.75
C PRO A 201 1.72 -5.02 32.54
N LYS A 202 2.69 -5.69 31.93
CA LYS A 202 3.95 -6.09 32.56
C LYS A 202 5.10 -5.67 31.67
N PHE A 203 6.08 -5.00 32.25
CA PHE A 203 7.29 -4.63 31.51
C PHE A 203 8.03 -5.89 31.03
N ALA A 204 8.31 -5.94 29.75
CA ALA A 204 9.14 -6.95 29.14
C ALA A 204 10.01 -6.31 28.07
N LEU A 205 11.28 -6.69 28.03
CA LEU A 205 12.25 -6.23 27.04
C LEU A 205 12.84 -7.43 26.32
N ALA A 206 12.88 -7.38 24.99
CA ALA A 206 13.50 -8.40 24.16
C ALA A 206 14.36 -7.77 23.07
N ALA A 207 15.54 -8.35 22.84
CA ALA A 207 16.34 -8.00 21.67
C ALA A 207 15.84 -8.78 20.46
N THR A 208 15.66 -8.08 19.33
CA THR A 208 15.09 -8.64 18.11
C THR A 208 16.00 -8.42 16.92
N GLY A 209 15.98 -9.38 15.99
CA GLY A 209 16.59 -9.26 14.68
C GLY A 209 15.52 -9.38 13.60
N ILE A 210 15.66 -8.61 12.53
CA ILE A 210 14.70 -8.58 11.42
C ILE A 210 15.50 -8.64 10.11
N LEU A 211 15.08 -9.56 9.23
CA LEU A 211 15.48 -9.59 7.84
C LEU A 211 14.27 -9.27 6.99
N LEU A 212 14.38 -8.30 6.12
CA LEU A 212 13.29 -7.84 5.26
C LEU A 212 13.76 -7.78 3.82
N ALA A 213 12.99 -8.36 2.91
CA ALA A 213 13.18 -8.21 1.48
C ALA A 213 11.87 -7.69 0.87
N ARG A 214 11.96 -6.71 -0.04
CA ARG A 214 10.80 -6.16 -0.73
C ARG A 214 11.11 -5.98 -2.21
N PHE A 215 10.09 -6.14 -3.01
CA PHE A 215 10.14 -5.98 -4.45
C PHE A 215 8.87 -5.30 -4.93
N ALA A 216 9.02 -4.38 -5.87
CA ALA A 216 7.93 -3.74 -6.57
C ALA A 216 8.23 -3.65 -8.06
N ALA A 217 7.24 -3.89 -8.89
CA ALA A 217 7.34 -3.80 -10.34
C ALA A 217 6.06 -3.24 -10.94
N VAL A 218 6.21 -2.57 -12.07
CA VAL A 218 5.14 -2.06 -12.91
C VAL A 218 5.18 -2.85 -14.22
N PRO A 219 4.45 -4.00 -14.31
CA PRO A 219 4.47 -4.85 -15.50
C PRO A 219 3.94 -4.14 -16.75
N ASP A 220 2.97 -3.25 -16.57
CA ASP A 220 2.39 -2.37 -17.57
C ASP A 220 1.93 -1.04 -16.92
N PRO A 221 1.61 0.01 -17.69
CA PRO A 221 1.29 1.34 -17.14
C PRO A 221 0.06 1.37 -16.22
N VAL A 222 -0.75 0.33 -16.23
CA VAL A 222 -1.98 0.25 -15.44
C VAL A 222 -1.90 -0.78 -14.30
N SER A 223 -0.76 -1.46 -14.14
CA SER A 223 -0.58 -2.52 -13.15
C SER A 223 0.54 -2.21 -12.15
N GLN A 224 0.42 -2.74 -10.95
CA GLN A 224 1.42 -2.70 -9.88
C GLN A 224 1.52 -4.07 -9.23
N LEU A 225 2.73 -4.59 -9.11
CA LEU A 225 3.06 -5.80 -8.36
C LEU A 225 3.94 -5.41 -7.17
N ASN A 226 3.55 -5.78 -5.97
CA ASN A 226 4.37 -5.62 -4.77
C ASN A 226 4.54 -6.98 -4.10
N SER A 227 5.72 -7.23 -3.55
CA SER A 227 5.97 -8.38 -2.70
C SER A 227 6.90 -8.03 -1.55
N SER A 228 6.72 -8.67 -0.42
CA SER A 228 7.59 -8.55 0.74
C SER A 228 7.75 -9.89 1.43
N ALA A 229 8.92 -10.09 2.05
CA ALA A 229 9.19 -11.20 2.95
C ALA A 229 9.94 -10.67 4.16
N GLU A 230 9.43 -10.94 5.35
CA GLU A 230 10.04 -10.56 6.61
C GLU A 230 10.26 -11.79 7.48
N ALA A 231 11.45 -11.89 8.06
CA ALA A 231 11.77 -12.83 9.12
C ALA A 231 12.14 -12.06 10.37
N LYS A 232 11.41 -12.26 11.46
CA LYS A 232 11.65 -11.65 12.77
C LYS A 232 12.02 -12.76 13.76
N PHE A 233 13.05 -12.52 14.57
CA PHE A 233 13.51 -13.48 15.57
C PHE A 233 13.96 -12.76 16.83
N ARG A 234 13.78 -13.40 17.98
CA ARG A 234 14.29 -12.91 19.26
C ARG A 234 15.71 -13.42 19.48
N LEU A 235 16.67 -12.51 19.72
CA LEU A 235 18.09 -12.88 19.86
C LEU A 235 18.36 -13.74 21.10
N ALA A 236 17.61 -13.54 22.19
CA ALA A 236 17.74 -14.34 23.41
C ALA A 236 17.03 -15.70 23.32
N ARG A 237 16.14 -15.88 22.36
CA ARG A 237 15.33 -17.06 22.12
C ARG A 237 15.14 -17.26 20.62
N PRO A 238 16.19 -17.69 19.88
CA PRO A 238 16.12 -17.83 18.41
C PRO A 238 15.09 -18.86 17.96
N GLU A 239 14.60 -19.69 18.87
CA GLU A 239 13.47 -20.58 18.68
C GLU A 239 12.12 -19.86 18.51
N GLU A 240 12.00 -18.62 18.96
CA GLU A 240 10.84 -17.77 18.70
C GLU A 240 11.09 -16.96 17.39
N MET A 241 10.64 -17.51 16.28
CA MET A 241 10.80 -16.92 14.96
C MET A 241 9.43 -16.78 14.29
N SER A 242 9.20 -15.66 13.65
CA SER A 242 8.10 -15.47 12.69
C SER A 242 8.65 -15.22 11.30
N LEU A 243 8.01 -15.79 10.32
CA LEU A 243 8.26 -15.55 8.90
C LEU A 243 6.94 -15.14 8.27
N GLU A 244 6.95 -14.02 7.57
CA GLU A 244 5.80 -13.53 6.82
C GLU A 244 6.21 -13.26 5.38
N ALA A 245 5.37 -13.67 4.43
CA ALA A 245 5.51 -13.33 3.02
C ALA A 245 4.17 -12.82 2.50
N GLN A 246 4.22 -11.74 1.78
CA GLN A 246 3.04 -11.11 1.17
C GLN A 246 3.33 -10.80 -0.30
N VAL A 247 2.32 -10.98 -1.13
CA VAL A 247 2.30 -10.52 -2.52
C VAL A 247 0.99 -9.78 -2.77
N SER A 248 1.05 -8.69 -3.51
CA SER A 248 -0.14 -7.98 -3.94
C SER A 248 0.02 -7.55 -5.39
N TYR A 249 -1.08 -7.63 -6.12
CA TYR A 249 -1.19 -7.19 -7.50
C TYR A 249 -2.40 -6.27 -7.62
N ALA A 250 -2.21 -5.10 -8.21
CA ALA A 250 -3.28 -4.16 -8.52
C ALA A 250 -3.26 -3.87 -10.02
N ARG A 251 -4.43 -3.75 -10.63
CA ARG A 251 -4.59 -3.39 -12.03
C ARG A 251 -5.80 -2.49 -12.22
N ARG A 252 -5.59 -1.37 -12.92
CA ARG A 252 -6.69 -0.55 -13.40
C ARG A 252 -7.30 -1.22 -14.64
N LEU A 253 -8.61 -1.40 -14.61
CA LEU A 253 -9.41 -1.94 -15.70
C LEU A 253 -10.02 -0.78 -16.51
N PRO A 254 -10.55 -1.04 -17.72
CA PRO A 254 -11.39 -0.09 -18.43
C PRO A 254 -12.55 0.42 -17.53
N ASP A 255 -13.10 1.55 -17.87
CA ASP A 255 -14.23 2.17 -17.16
C ASP A 255 -13.93 2.56 -15.69
N GLY A 256 -12.64 2.79 -15.37
CA GLY A 256 -12.22 3.30 -14.06
C GLY A 256 -12.26 2.28 -12.91
N TRP A 257 -12.48 1.00 -13.19
CA TRP A 257 -12.38 -0.06 -12.18
C TRP A 257 -10.93 -0.36 -11.82
N THR A 258 -10.69 -0.65 -10.55
CA THR A 258 -9.41 -1.18 -10.07
C THR A 258 -9.62 -2.55 -9.46
N ALA A 259 -8.95 -3.55 -10.00
CA ALA A 259 -8.89 -4.89 -9.43
C ALA A 259 -7.62 -5.03 -8.59
N ARG A 260 -7.74 -5.56 -7.38
CA ARG A 260 -6.62 -5.93 -6.52
C ARG A 260 -6.74 -7.37 -6.09
N ALA A 261 -5.60 -8.04 -6.01
CA ALA A 261 -5.49 -9.36 -5.40
C ALA A 261 -4.30 -9.35 -4.46
N SER A 262 -4.42 -9.96 -3.29
CA SER A 262 -3.30 -10.12 -2.37
C SER A 262 -3.31 -11.50 -1.75
N GLY A 263 -2.10 -12.01 -1.45
CA GLY A 263 -1.90 -13.23 -0.71
C GLY A 263 -0.87 -12.99 0.39
N ARG A 264 -1.11 -13.56 1.57
CA ARG A 264 -0.23 -13.50 2.73
C ARG A 264 -0.07 -14.91 3.29
N VAL A 265 1.16 -15.25 3.60
CA VAL A 265 1.51 -16.48 4.31
C VAL A 265 2.33 -16.08 5.52
N SER A 266 1.97 -16.58 6.69
CA SER A 266 2.78 -16.41 7.89
C SER A 266 3.04 -17.77 8.54
N VAL A 267 4.22 -17.86 9.15
CA VAL A 267 4.68 -19.01 9.90
C VAL A 267 5.19 -18.49 11.24
N ASP A 268 4.49 -18.79 12.31
CA ASP A 268 4.90 -18.46 13.67
C ASP A 268 5.36 -19.74 14.35
N ARG A 269 6.62 -19.79 14.74
CA ARG A 269 7.20 -20.92 15.47
C ARG A 269 7.56 -20.50 16.88
N MET A 270 6.84 -21.04 17.84
CA MET A 270 7.16 -20.95 19.25
C MET A 270 7.73 -22.30 19.73
N TRP A 271 9.03 -22.35 19.98
CA TRP A 271 9.70 -23.54 20.52
C TRP A 271 9.63 -23.58 22.05
N THR A 272 8.47 -23.36 22.63
CA THR A 272 8.25 -23.57 24.05
C THR A 272 7.34 -24.77 24.26
N LYS A 273 7.87 -25.82 24.88
CA LYS A 273 7.21 -27.01 25.52
C LYS A 273 6.09 -27.76 24.77
N SER A 274 5.48 -27.23 23.76
CA SER A 274 4.64 -27.93 22.80
C SER A 274 5.15 -27.51 21.42
N ASP A 275 5.68 -28.42 20.63
CA ASP A 275 6.22 -28.24 19.28
C ASP A 275 5.20 -27.64 18.26
N ALA A 276 4.43 -26.64 18.66
CA ALA A 276 3.41 -26.05 17.85
C ALA A 276 4.00 -25.01 16.90
N THR A 277 4.12 -25.38 15.65
CA THR A 277 4.32 -24.42 14.54
C THR A 277 2.94 -24.03 14.04
N VAL A 278 2.61 -22.74 14.09
CA VAL A 278 1.37 -22.21 13.54
C VAL A 278 1.65 -21.68 12.15
N PHE A 279 0.95 -22.24 11.17
CA PHE A 279 0.92 -21.72 9.81
C PHE A 279 -0.40 -21.00 9.60
N SER A 280 -0.36 -19.82 9.02
CA SER A 280 -1.56 -19.16 8.54
C SER A 280 -1.38 -18.69 7.10
N TYR A 281 -2.44 -18.70 6.35
CA TYR A 281 -2.48 -18.08 5.05
C TYR A 281 -3.78 -17.31 4.87
N ALA A 282 -3.70 -16.20 4.15
CA ALA A 282 -4.84 -15.39 3.78
C ALA A 282 -4.71 -15.01 2.31
N ALA A 283 -5.83 -15.01 1.60
CA ALA A 283 -5.93 -14.47 0.26
C ALA A 283 -7.11 -13.51 0.22
N SER A 284 -6.95 -12.38 -0.44
CA SER A 284 -8.05 -11.42 -0.63
C SER A 284 -8.03 -10.88 -2.05
N GLY A 285 -9.21 -10.48 -2.51
CA GLY A 285 -9.40 -9.78 -3.77
C GLY A 285 -10.40 -8.65 -3.57
N SER A 286 -10.19 -7.55 -4.26
CA SER A 286 -11.15 -6.45 -4.29
C SER A 286 -11.32 -5.91 -5.69
N LEU A 287 -12.52 -5.41 -5.96
CA LEU A 287 -12.87 -4.68 -7.16
C LEU A 287 -13.48 -3.36 -6.72
N THR A 288 -12.85 -2.25 -7.06
CA THR A 288 -13.23 -0.91 -6.63
C THR A 288 -13.44 -0.01 -7.84
N THR A 289 -14.49 0.82 -7.82
CA THR A 289 -14.69 1.88 -8.81
C THR A 289 -15.27 3.13 -8.17
N LYS A 290 -15.06 4.28 -8.79
CA LYS A 290 -15.76 5.53 -8.45
C LYS A 290 -17.06 5.59 -9.26
N ILE A 291 -18.20 5.75 -8.59
CA ILE A 291 -19.53 5.81 -9.24
C ILE A 291 -19.88 7.23 -9.60
N LEU A 292 -19.68 8.19 -8.70
CA LEU A 292 -20.02 9.60 -8.85
C LEU A 292 -19.04 10.45 -8.05
N GLY A 293 -18.12 11.13 -8.72
CA GLY A 293 -17.18 12.06 -8.08
C GLY A 293 -16.46 11.45 -6.87
N SER A 294 -16.97 11.73 -5.68
CA SER A 294 -16.42 11.28 -4.40
C SER A 294 -17.00 9.96 -3.89
N VAL A 295 -17.93 9.31 -4.62
CA VAL A 295 -18.53 8.05 -4.16
C VAL A 295 -17.86 6.86 -4.83
N GLY A 296 -17.29 5.97 -4.02
CA GLY A 296 -16.68 4.72 -4.43
C GLY A 296 -17.54 3.50 -4.07
N LEU A 297 -17.51 2.47 -4.90
CA LEU A 297 -18.03 1.14 -4.61
C LEU A 297 -16.88 0.15 -4.56
N SER A 298 -16.80 -0.62 -3.49
CA SER A 298 -15.80 -1.68 -3.36
C SER A 298 -16.48 -3.00 -3.04
N LEU A 299 -16.14 -4.03 -3.80
CA LEU A 299 -16.47 -5.43 -3.53
C LEU A 299 -15.20 -6.12 -3.04
N VAL A 300 -15.22 -6.66 -1.83
CA VAL A 300 -14.06 -7.31 -1.21
C VAL A 300 -14.41 -8.74 -0.85
N GLY A 301 -13.58 -9.68 -1.28
CA GLY A 301 -13.69 -11.10 -0.92
C GLY A 301 -12.38 -11.60 -0.33
N GLY A 302 -12.45 -12.53 0.60
CA GLY A 302 -11.25 -13.11 1.20
C GLY A 302 -11.46 -14.52 1.71
N ALA A 303 -10.35 -15.25 1.83
CA ALA A 303 -10.27 -16.56 2.45
C ALA A 303 -9.09 -16.59 3.41
N GLN A 304 -9.26 -17.16 4.59
CA GLN A 304 -8.18 -17.32 5.56
C GLN A 304 -8.24 -18.70 6.24
N TYR A 305 -7.07 -19.17 6.62
CA TYR A 305 -6.90 -20.42 7.36
C TYR A 305 -5.72 -20.29 8.33
N ALA A 306 -5.83 -20.89 9.49
CA ALA A 306 -4.70 -21.07 10.41
C ALA A 306 -4.64 -22.53 10.88
N THR A 307 -3.44 -23.01 11.20
CA THR A 307 -3.26 -24.36 11.73
C THR A 307 -3.93 -24.46 13.11
N GLY A 308 -4.85 -25.40 13.26
CA GLY A 308 -5.69 -25.54 14.46
C GLY A 308 -7.14 -25.16 14.22
N ASP A 309 -7.42 -24.46 13.13
CA ASP A 309 -8.79 -24.25 12.65
C ASP A 309 -9.23 -25.50 11.84
N GLU A 310 -10.44 -25.97 12.08
CA GLU A 310 -11.00 -27.08 11.31
C GLU A 310 -11.55 -26.62 9.96
N GLU A 311 -11.78 -25.31 9.79
CA GLU A 311 -12.46 -24.75 8.62
C GLU A 311 -11.73 -23.52 8.04
N ILE A 312 -11.89 -23.34 6.72
CA ILE A 312 -11.48 -22.13 6.03
C ILE A 312 -12.55 -21.06 6.25
N THR A 313 -12.16 -19.92 6.77
CA THR A 313 -13.07 -18.77 6.89
C THR A 313 -13.14 -18.04 5.56
N LEU A 314 -14.35 -17.90 5.01
CA LEU A 314 -14.63 -17.11 3.82
C LEU A 314 -15.35 -15.83 4.21
N SER A 315 -14.97 -14.73 3.56
CA SER A 315 -15.61 -13.43 3.75
C SER A 315 -15.98 -12.80 2.40
N LEU A 316 -17.10 -12.11 2.38
CA LEU A 316 -17.52 -11.27 1.26
C LEU A 316 -18.15 -10.01 1.84
N ALA A 317 -17.69 -8.84 1.38
CA ALA A 317 -18.21 -7.56 1.80
C ALA A 317 -18.40 -6.63 0.62
N VAL A 318 -19.41 -5.78 0.72
CA VAL A 318 -19.64 -4.66 -0.20
C VAL A 318 -19.52 -3.38 0.61
N HIS A 319 -18.62 -2.50 0.20
CA HIS A 319 -18.41 -1.21 0.84
C HIS A 319 -18.81 -0.10 -0.10
N LEU A 320 -19.53 0.87 0.45
CA LEU A 320 -19.79 2.16 -0.19
C LEU A 320 -18.96 3.18 0.58
N GLU A 321 -18.06 3.84 -0.11
CA GLU A 321 -17.17 4.86 0.43
C GLU A 321 -17.51 6.20 -0.19
N ALA A 322 -17.57 7.24 0.61
CA ALA A 322 -17.80 8.59 0.13
C ALA A 322 -16.73 9.52 0.70
N ASP A 323 -15.95 10.13 -0.18
CA ASP A 323 -15.02 11.20 0.20
C ASP A 323 -15.84 12.46 0.50
N LEU A 324 -15.83 12.90 1.74
CA LEU A 324 -16.62 14.05 2.21
C LEU A 324 -15.91 15.40 2.04
N PHE A 325 -14.67 15.41 1.45
CA PHE A 325 -13.87 16.64 1.28
C PHE A 325 -13.11 16.64 -0.05
#